data_e468b19eb7971c44e338a5b69f831d7b
#
_entry.id   e468b19eb7971c44e338a5b69f831d7b
#
_cell.length_a   1.000
_cell.length_b   1.000
_cell.length_c   1.000
_cell.angle_alpha   90.00
_cell.angle_beta   90.00
_cell.angle_gamma   90.00
#
_symmetry.space_group_name_H-M   'P 1'
#
loop_
_entity.id
_entity.type
_entity.pdbx_description
1 polymer ?
#
loop_
_entity_poly.entity_id
_entity_poly.type
_entity_poly.pdbx_seq_one_letter_code
_entity_poly.pdbx_strand_id
1 'polypeptide(L)'
;KTQKYGLKTKTVILRGYPSVIFCTAGLKLDEQEATRFLLLSPEVNQEKIRQGIMAATRREADNNKFKSWLDANPERKLLKDRIRAIKKAHIGEIKLDNYTEIEQRFLAARPLLKPRHQRDIRRLIALIKACALLNLWWRDYTGNTITANHADVDEGFKIWDKISVSQELNIPPYLYNLYQEVVVAAWQDKNQVPEPIVGLSVGVTRQDIQQKHIQVHGRPLD
;
A
#
# COMPACT_ATOMS: atom_id res chain seq x y z
N LYS A 1 26.26 41.65 -17.54
CA LYS A 1 24.95 41.91 -16.90
C LYS A 1 24.16 40.60 -16.97
N THR A 2 24.09 39.87 -15.88
CA THR A 2 23.28 38.63 -15.74
C THR A 2 21.84 39.06 -15.52
N GLN A 3 20.99 38.90 -16.50
CA GLN A 3 19.56 39.06 -16.33
C GLN A 3 19.06 37.85 -15.51
N LYS A 4 18.62 38.08 -14.27
CA LYS A 4 17.84 37.13 -13.52
C LYS A 4 16.48 37.01 -14.20
N TYR A 5 16.26 35.90 -14.88
CA TYR A 5 14.91 35.54 -15.31
C TYR A 5 14.08 35.27 -14.06
N GLY A 6 13.11 36.11 -13.77
CA GLY A 6 12.18 35.94 -12.69
C GLY A 6 11.40 34.63 -12.86
N LEU A 7 11.07 33.98 -11.72
CA LEU A 7 10.18 32.81 -11.67
C LEU A 7 8.88 33.15 -12.40
N LYS A 8 8.63 32.52 -13.54
CA LYS A 8 7.33 32.64 -14.22
C LYS A 8 6.34 31.70 -13.56
N THR A 9 5.32 32.27 -12.93
CA THR A 9 4.19 31.49 -12.43
C THR A 9 3.39 30.95 -13.61
N LYS A 10 3.28 29.62 -13.71
CA LYS A 10 2.43 28.96 -14.71
C LYS A 10 1.14 28.51 -14.02
N THR A 11 0.01 29.05 -14.46
CA THR A 11 -1.30 28.58 -13.99
C THR A 11 -1.68 27.33 -14.76
N VAL A 12 -1.95 26.24 -14.03
CA VAL A 12 -2.46 24.98 -14.59
C VAL A 12 -3.89 24.80 -14.08
N ILE A 13 -4.83 24.72 -15.00
CA ILE A 13 -6.23 24.46 -14.67
C ILE A 13 -6.44 22.95 -14.64
N LEU A 14 -6.74 22.40 -13.47
CA LEU A 14 -7.16 21.01 -13.30
C LEU A 14 -8.69 20.96 -13.29
N ARG A 15 -9.26 20.10 -14.14
CA ARG A 15 -10.71 19.84 -14.17
C ARG A 15 -10.96 18.48 -13.50
N GLY A 16 -11.91 18.45 -12.55
CA GLY A 16 -12.24 17.26 -11.77
C GLY A 16 -11.30 17.03 -10.58
N TYR A 17 -11.32 15.80 -10.06
CA TYR A 17 -10.51 15.35 -8.91
C TYR A 17 -9.48 14.33 -9.40
N PRO A 18 -8.28 14.76 -9.79
CA PRO A 18 -7.25 13.84 -10.26
C PRO A 18 -6.76 12.95 -9.12
N SER A 19 -6.51 11.67 -9.41
CA SER A 19 -5.73 10.83 -8.51
C SER A 19 -4.28 11.29 -8.53
N VAL A 20 -3.71 11.52 -7.35
CA VAL A 20 -2.32 12.00 -7.20
C VAL A 20 -1.47 10.88 -6.59
N ILE A 21 -0.36 10.57 -7.25
CA ILE A 21 0.68 9.69 -6.73
C ILE A 21 1.96 10.51 -6.65
N PHE A 22 2.58 10.57 -5.48
CA PHE A 22 3.88 11.20 -5.33
C PHE A 22 4.82 10.32 -4.51
N CYS A 23 6.11 10.45 -4.75
CA CYS A 23 7.16 9.76 -4.03
C CYS A 23 7.88 10.75 -3.11
N THR A 24 8.21 10.30 -1.92
CA THR A 24 9.05 11.04 -0.98
C THR A 24 10.17 10.15 -0.46
N ALA A 25 11.35 10.71 -0.31
CA ALA A 25 12.46 10.07 0.38
C ALA A 25 12.46 10.40 1.89
N GLY A 26 11.61 11.33 2.33
CA GLY A 26 11.50 11.73 3.74
C GLY A 26 10.76 10.70 4.57
N LEU A 27 11.27 10.43 5.77
CA LEU A 27 10.64 9.55 6.76
C LEU A 27 9.51 10.24 7.53
N LYS A 28 9.46 11.57 7.51
CA LYS A 28 8.46 12.36 8.22
C LYS A 28 7.47 12.93 7.22
N LEU A 29 6.24 12.47 7.34
CA LEU A 29 5.08 13.10 6.72
C LEU A 29 4.34 13.89 7.78
N ASP A 30 3.82 15.06 7.42
CA ASP A 30 2.89 15.77 8.28
C ASP A 30 1.68 14.87 8.57
N GLU A 31 1.25 14.83 9.83
CA GLU A 31 0.14 13.95 10.25
C GLU A 31 -1.14 14.24 9.46
N GLN A 32 -1.41 15.50 9.15
CA GLN A 32 -2.58 15.89 8.37
C GLN A 32 -2.48 15.40 6.93
N GLU A 33 -1.29 15.44 6.32
CA GLU A 33 -1.06 14.92 4.97
C GLU A 33 -1.13 13.39 4.96
N ALA A 34 -0.48 12.73 5.91
CA ALA A 34 -0.51 11.27 6.04
C ALA A 34 -1.94 10.72 6.13
N THR A 35 -2.86 11.48 6.77
CA THR A 35 -4.27 11.09 6.84
C THR A 35 -5.04 11.28 5.53
N ARG A 36 -4.49 11.90 4.49
CA ARG A 36 -5.15 12.12 3.18
C ARG A 36 -4.71 11.14 2.11
N PHE A 37 -3.59 10.46 2.31
CA PHE A 37 -2.99 9.54 1.32
C PHE A 37 -2.92 8.12 1.86
N LEU A 38 -2.89 7.15 0.95
CA LEU A 38 -2.50 5.79 1.26
C LEU A 38 -0.98 5.73 1.21
N LEU A 39 -0.35 5.42 2.35
CA LEU A 39 1.10 5.27 2.44
C LEU A 39 1.48 3.87 1.94
N LEU A 40 2.33 3.83 0.94
CA LEU A 40 2.86 2.59 0.38
C LEU A 40 4.38 2.64 0.45
N SER A 41 4.99 1.56 0.89
CA SER A 41 6.43 1.37 0.80
C SER A 41 6.75 0.28 -0.22
N PRO A 42 7.82 0.45 -1.00
CA PRO A 42 8.31 -0.64 -1.84
C PRO A 42 8.62 -1.86 -0.96
N GLU A 43 8.28 -3.01 -1.47
CA GLU A 43 8.70 -4.26 -0.83
C GLU A 43 10.22 -4.42 -0.98
N VAL A 44 10.91 -4.55 0.14
CA VAL A 44 12.36 -4.69 0.18
C VAL A 44 12.71 -6.16 0.37
N ASN A 45 12.82 -6.91 -0.74
CA ASN A 45 13.42 -8.24 -0.68
C ASN A 45 14.58 -8.36 -1.66
N GLN A 46 15.53 -9.23 -1.36
CA GLN A 46 16.77 -9.37 -2.12
C GLN A 46 16.53 -9.74 -3.58
N GLU A 47 15.55 -10.60 -3.85
CA GLU A 47 15.23 -11.01 -5.21
C GLU A 47 14.64 -9.86 -6.05
N LYS A 48 13.74 -9.06 -5.47
CA LYS A 48 13.20 -7.86 -6.15
C LYS A 48 14.27 -6.81 -6.41
N ILE A 49 15.20 -6.61 -5.46
CA ILE A 49 16.34 -5.71 -5.64
C ILE A 49 17.22 -6.19 -6.78
N ARG A 50 17.56 -7.48 -6.82
CA ARG A 50 18.33 -8.11 -7.88
C ARG A 50 17.67 -7.94 -9.24
N GLN A 51 16.39 -8.23 -9.33
CA GLN A 51 15.60 -8.05 -10.56
C GLN A 51 15.57 -6.59 -11.01
N GLY A 52 15.45 -5.66 -10.07
CA GLY A 52 15.51 -4.22 -10.33
C GLY A 52 16.86 -3.79 -10.92
N ILE A 53 17.96 -4.27 -10.34
CA ILE A 53 19.32 -4.00 -10.86
C ILE A 53 19.46 -4.56 -12.28
N MET A 54 19.05 -5.80 -12.50
CA MET A 54 19.11 -6.43 -13.83
C MET A 54 18.25 -5.67 -14.85
N ALA A 55 17.05 -5.23 -14.48
CA ALA A 55 16.17 -4.47 -15.35
C ALA A 55 16.76 -3.09 -15.67
N ALA A 56 17.36 -2.40 -14.69
CA ALA A 56 18.03 -1.13 -14.90
C ALA A 56 19.23 -1.29 -15.86
N THR A 57 20.09 -2.29 -15.63
CA THR A 57 21.24 -2.55 -16.50
C THR A 57 20.82 -2.86 -17.93
N ARG A 58 19.80 -3.70 -18.13
CA ARG A 58 19.28 -4.01 -19.47
C ARG A 58 18.73 -2.78 -20.18
N ARG A 59 18.04 -1.91 -19.46
CA ARG A 59 17.48 -0.67 -20.01
C ARG A 59 18.56 0.31 -20.45
N GLU A 60 19.60 0.47 -19.63
CA GLU A 60 20.73 1.37 -19.96
C GLU A 60 21.60 0.80 -21.10
N ALA A 61 21.73 -0.53 -21.21
CA ALA A 61 22.48 -1.17 -22.27
C ALA A 61 21.79 -1.02 -23.64
N ASP A 62 20.48 -1.26 -23.72
CA ASP A 62 19.68 -1.11 -24.96
C ASP A 62 18.20 -0.87 -24.62
N ASN A 63 17.82 0.41 -24.60
CA ASN A 63 16.46 0.82 -24.26
C ASN A 63 15.40 0.29 -25.25
N ASN A 64 15.74 0.16 -26.53
CA ASN A 64 14.77 -0.33 -27.53
C ASN A 64 14.51 -1.82 -27.35
N LYS A 65 15.58 -2.61 -27.18
CA LYS A 65 15.48 -4.03 -26.87
C LYS A 65 14.75 -4.28 -25.55
N PHE A 66 15.02 -3.47 -24.55
CA PHE A 66 14.31 -3.54 -23.27
C PHE A 66 12.82 -3.24 -23.39
N LYS A 67 12.42 -2.21 -24.16
CA LYS A 67 11.01 -1.91 -24.45
C LYS A 67 10.33 -3.07 -25.19
N SER A 68 10.97 -3.63 -26.20
CA SER A 68 10.45 -4.77 -26.96
C SER A 68 10.24 -5.99 -26.04
N TRP A 69 11.19 -6.25 -25.15
CA TRP A 69 11.07 -7.33 -24.15
C TRP A 69 9.90 -7.07 -23.18
N LEU A 70 9.73 -5.82 -22.69
CA LEU A 70 8.59 -5.46 -21.84
C LEU A 70 7.25 -5.62 -22.57
N ASP A 71 7.18 -5.25 -23.84
CA ASP A 71 5.93 -5.31 -24.60
C ASP A 71 5.60 -6.72 -25.07
N ALA A 72 6.59 -7.61 -25.12
CA ALA A 72 6.40 -9.05 -25.36
C ALA A 72 5.87 -9.80 -24.13
N ASN A 73 5.89 -9.20 -22.92
CA ASN A 73 5.40 -9.85 -21.72
C ASN A 73 3.86 -9.97 -21.75
N PRO A 74 3.30 -11.21 -21.75
CA PRO A 74 1.87 -11.44 -21.93
C PRO A 74 1.05 -10.94 -20.73
N GLU A 75 1.55 -11.07 -19.51
CA GLU A 75 0.85 -10.65 -18.30
C GLU A 75 0.73 -9.10 -18.25
N ARG A 76 1.82 -8.43 -18.61
CA ARG A 76 1.82 -6.97 -18.71
C ARG A 76 0.86 -6.48 -19.80
N LYS A 77 0.80 -7.16 -20.94
CA LYS A 77 -0.14 -6.86 -22.01
C LYS A 77 -1.58 -7.06 -21.53
N LEU A 78 -1.86 -8.19 -20.92
CA LEU A 78 -3.18 -8.52 -20.35
C LEU A 78 -3.64 -7.45 -19.35
N LEU A 79 -2.76 -7.03 -18.41
CA LEU A 79 -3.06 -5.98 -17.45
C LEU A 79 -3.38 -4.64 -18.13
N LYS A 80 -2.57 -4.24 -19.11
CA LYS A 80 -2.83 -3.02 -19.90
C LYS A 80 -4.17 -3.08 -20.62
N ASP A 81 -4.48 -4.20 -21.24
CA ASP A 81 -5.72 -4.37 -22.00
C ASP A 81 -6.94 -4.39 -21.08
N ARG A 82 -6.81 -5.02 -19.88
CA ARG A 82 -7.83 -4.97 -18.84
C ARG A 82 -8.13 -3.53 -18.38
N ILE A 83 -7.09 -2.75 -18.08
CA ILE A 83 -7.26 -1.33 -17.68
C ILE A 83 -7.89 -0.50 -18.80
N ARG A 84 -7.50 -0.74 -20.06
CA ARG A 84 -8.13 -0.06 -21.22
C ARG A 84 -9.60 -0.42 -21.39
N ALA A 85 -9.94 -1.70 -21.21
CA ALA A 85 -11.32 -2.17 -21.27
C ALA A 85 -12.18 -1.55 -20.15
N ILE A 86 -11.67 -1.49 -18.92
CA ILE A 86 -12.33 -0.80 -17.79
C ILE A 86 -12.59 0.67 -18.15
N LYS A 87 -11.60 1.38 -18.70
CA LYS A 87 -11.78 2.77 -19.13
C LYS A 87 -12.87 2.95 -20.19
N LYS A 88 -12.97 1.99 -21.14
CA LYS A 88 -13.97 2.00 -22.20
C LYS A 88 -15.37 1.65 -21.71
N ALA A 89 -15.50 0.98 -20.61
CA ALA A 89 -16.81 0.62 -20.03
C ALA A 89 -17.57 1.82 -19.47
N HIS A 90 -16.89 2.97 -19.27
CA HIS A 90 -17.52 4.23 -18.81
C HIS A 90 -18.41 4.05 -17.58
N ILE A 91 -17.96 3.29 -16.58
CA ILE A 91 -18.68 3.11 -15.33
C ILE A 91 -18.81 4.47 -14.63
N GLY A 92 -20.05 4.90 -14.43
CA GLY A 92 -20.37 6.18 -13.79
C GLY A 92 -20.56 6.06 -12.29
N GLU A 93 -21.04 4.89 -11.81
CA GLU A 93 -21.34 4.68 -10.41
C GLU A 93 -20.97 3.24 -9.96
N ILE A 94 -20.53 3.11 -8.72
CA ILE A 94 -20.32 1.82 -8.06
C ILE A 94 -21.11 1.82 -6.76
N LYS A 95 -22.16 0.99 -6.70
CA LYS A 95 -23.01 0.81 -5.52
C LYS A 95 -22.43 -0.19 -4.54
N LEU A 96 -22.81 -0.02 -3.28
CA LEU A 96 -22.44 -0.89 -2.16
C LEU A 96 -23.74 -1.30 -1.46
N ASP A 97 -24.25 -2.49 -1.78
CA ASP A 97 -25.47 -2.99 -1.13
C ASP A 97 -25.17 -3.50 0.28
N ASN A 98 -23.91 -3.87 0.55
CA ASN A 98 -23.43 -4.41 1.82
C ASN A 98 -22.92 -3.34 2.80
N TYR A 99 -23.43 -2.11 2.72
CA TYR A 99 -22.91 -1.00 3.54
C TYR A 99 -23.01 -1.27 5.05
N THR A 100 -24.08 -1.91 5.52
CA THR A 100 -24.26 -2.26 6.94
C THR A 100 -23.19 -3.24 7.43
N GLU A 101 -22.83 -4.24 6.62
CA GLU A 101 -21.75 -5.16 6.92
C GLU A 101 -20.41 -4.44 7.00
N ILE A 102 -20.14 -3.55 6.05
CA ILE A 102 -18.91 -2.74 6.02
C ILE A 102 -18.80 -1.89 7.28
N GLU A 103 -19.89 -1.23 7.68
CA GLU A 103 -19.94 -0.42 8.90
C GLU A 103 -19.66 -1.27 10.15
N GLN A 104 -20.38 -2.37 10.32
CA GLN A 104 -20.24 -3.26 11.47
C GLN A 104 -18.83 -3.82 11.58
N ARG A 105 -18.27 -4.33 10.48
CA ARG A 105 -16.90 -4.88 10.44
C ARG A 105 -15.85 -3.82 10.72
N PHE A 106 -16.02 -2.61 10.17
CA PHE A 106 -15.10 -1.50 10.41
C PHE A 106 -15.11 -1.05 11.86
N LEU A 107 -16.29 -0.93 12.48
CA LEU A 107 -16.45 -0.51 13.87
C LEU A 107 -16.00 -1.59 14.87
N ALA A 108 -16.31 -2.87 14.62
CA ALA A 108 -15.89 -3.98 15.47
C ALA A 108 -14.38 -4.09 15.65
N ALA A 109 -13.62 -3.74 14.59
CA ALA A 109 -12.16 -3.73 14.65
C ALA A 109 -11.58 -2.53 15.45
N ARG A 110 -12.41 -1.59 15.92
CA ARG A 110 -11.97 -0.32 16.53
C ARG A 110 -12.75 0.01 17.80
N PRO A 111 -12.34 -0.53 18.96
CA PRO A 111 -13.03 -0.30 20.24
C PRO A 111 -13.01 1.18 20.66
N LEU A 112 -12.01 1.95 20.22
CA LEU A 112 -11.93 3.39 20.47
C LEU A 112 -11.87 4.14 19.14
N LEU A 113 -12.91 4.93 18.87
CA LEU A 113 -13.02 5.73 17.65
C LEU A 113 -12.22 7.05 17.78
N LYS A 114 -11.51 7.37 16.70
CA LYS A 114 -10.73 8.62 16.55
C LYS A 114 -11.27 9.42 15.36
N PRO A 115 -11.12 10.77 15.32
CA PRO A 115 -11.58 11.58 14.19
C PRO A 115 -11.04 11.14 12.82
N ARG A 116 -9.83 10.57 12.77
CA ARG A 116 -9.25 10.02 11.54
C ARG A 116 -10.09 8.90 10.93
N HIS A 117 -10.79 8.09 11.72
CA HIS A 117 -11.57 6.95 11.24
C HIS A 117 -12.69 7.37 10.28
N GLN A 118 -13.18 8.62 10.36
CA GLN A 118 -14.12 9.17 9.36
C GLN A 118 -13.48 9.32 7.97
N ARG A 119 -12.18 9.48 7.89
CA ARG A 119 -11.44 9.50 6.61
C ARG A 119 -11.07 8.09 6.19
N ASP A 120 -10.71 7.26 7.14
CA ASP A 120 -10.26 5.88 6.91
C ASP A 120 -11.39 5.03 6.31
N ILE A 121 -12.63 5.16 6.79
CA ILE A 121 -13.77 4.45 6.19
C ILE A 121 -13.98 4.82 4.71
N ARG A 122 -13.77 6.09 4.35
CA ARG A 122 -13.88 6.52 2.94
C ARG A 122 -12.81 5.89 2.07
N ARG A 123 -11.60 5.69 2.59
CA ARG A 123 -10.51 5.03 1.89
C ARG A 123 -10.77 3.55 1.70
N LEU A 124 -11.26 2.88 2.75
CA LEU A 124 -11.70 1.49 2.66
C LEU A 124 -12.79 1.33 1.60
N ILE A 125 -13.80 2.19 1.61
CA ILE A 125 -14.87 2.19 0.59
C ILE A 125 -14.28 2.39 -0.81
N ALA A 126 -13.30 3.28 -0.97
CA ALA A 126 -12.64 3.49 -2.26
C ALA A 126 -11.88 2.24 -2.73
N LEU A 127 -11.24 1.49 -1.82
CA LEU A 127 -10.58 0.20 -2.12
C LEU A 127 -11.61 -0.85 -2.54
N ILE A 128 -12.73 -0.99 -1.82
CA ILE A 128 -13.81 -1.93 -2.17
C ILE A 128 -14.35 -1.61 -3.57
N LYS A 129 -14.63 -0.34 -3.84
CA LYS A 129 -15.08 0.11 -5.15
C LYS A 129 -14.03 -0.16 -6.26
N ALA A 130 -12.77 0.01 -5.95
CA ALA A 130 -11.69 -0.32 -6.89
C ALA A 130 -11.63 -1.83 -7.18
N CYS A 131 -11.85 -2.71 -6.19
CA CYS A 131 -11.94 -4.14 -6.37
C CYS A 131 -13.13 -4.50 -7.28
N ALA A 132 -14.30 -3.92 -7.04
CA ALA A 132 -15.47 -4.12 -7.90
C ALA A 132 -15.21 -3.68 -9.35
N LEU A 133 -14.57 -2.53 -9.53
CA LEU A 133 -14.22 -2.00 -10.85
C LEU A 133 -13.21 -2.89 -11.59
N LEU A 134 -12.23 -3.45 -10.88
CA LEU A 134 -11.29 -4.42 -11.46
C LEU A 134 -11.97 -5.71 -11.88
N ASN A 135 -13.10 -6.05 -11.28
CA ASN A 135 -13.88 -7.25 -11.54
C ASN A 135 -15.22 -6.99 -12.22
N LEU A 136 -15.36 -5.87 -12.92
CA LEU A 136 -16.62 -5.38 -13.46
C LEU A 136 -17.41 -6.42 -14.30
N TRP A 137 -16.71 -7.32 -15.01
CA TRP A 137 -17.35 -8.35 -15.86
C TRP A 137 -18.07 -9.46 -15.08
N TRP A 138 -17.82 -9.53 -13.77
CA TRP A 138 -18.43 -10.51 -12.85
C TRP A 138 -19.30 -9.80 -11.81
N ARG A 139 -19.73 -8.58 -12.10
CA ARG A 139 -20.62 -7.80 -11.22
C ARG A 139 -21.93 -7.52 -11.90
N ASP A 140 -22.98 -7.34 -11.09
CA ASP A 140 -24.27 -6.94 -11.58
C ASP A 140 -24.17 -5.55 -12.22
N TYR A 141 -24.66 -5.46 -13.44
CA TYR A 141 -24.50 -4.31 -14.30
C TYR A 141 -25.86 -3.76 -14.70
N THR A 142 -26.13 -2.49 -14.39
CA THR A 142 -27.36 -1.80 -14.80
C THR A 142 -27.01 -0.43 -15.38
N GLY A 143 -27.12 -0.29 -16.69
CA GLY A 143 -26.73 0.94 -17.39
C GLY A 143 -25.21 1.18 -17.27
N ASN A 144 -24.80 2.23 -16.58
CA ASN A 144 -23.40 2.54 -16.29
C ASN A 144 -23.02 2.34 -14.80
N THR A 145 -23.85 1.58 -14.08
CA THR A 145 -23.68 1.31 -12.64
C THR A 145 -23.36 -0.16 -12.43
N ILE A 146 -22.37 -0.45 -11.59
CA ILE A 146 -22.07 -1.80 -11.10
C ILE A 146 -22.26 -1.86 -9.58
N THR A 147 -22.57 -3.06 -9.07
CA THR A 147 -22.72 -3.29 -7.62
C THR A 147 -21.55 -4.14 -7.13
N ALA A 148 -20.87 -3.67 -6.09
CA ALA A 148 -19.85 -4.45 -5.39
C ALA A 148 -20.50 -5.60 -4.62
N ASN A 149 -19.87 -6.76 -4.63
CA ASN A 149 -20.32 -7.94 -3.89
C ASN A 149 -19.44 -8.23 -2.67
N HIS A 150 -19.77 -9.29 -1.91
CA HIS A 150 -19.03 -9.70 -0.72
C HIS A 150 -17.53 -9.95 -0.98
N ALA A 151 -17.18 -10.53 -2.13
CA ALA A 151 -15.78 -10.77 -2.48
C ALA A 151 -14.97 -9.46 -2.63
N ASP A 152 -15.60 -8.38 -3.11
CA ASP A 152 -14.96 -7.06 -3.19
C ASP A 152 -14.79 -6.45 -1.81
N VAL A 153 -15.79 -6.65 -0.92
CA VAL A 153 -15.71 -6.20 0.46
C VAL A 153 -14.56 -6.91 1.18
N ASP A 154 -14.47 -8.23 1.07
CA ASP A 154 -13.41 -9.02 1.69
C ASP A 154 -12.02 -8.65 1.19
N GLU A 155 -11.85 -8.50 -0.13
CA GLU A 155 -10.56 -8.08 -0.69
C GLU A 155 -10.21 -6.64 -0.31
N GLY A 156 -11.19 -5.74 -0.26
CA GLY A 156 -11.02 -4.39 0.23
C GLY A 156 -10.53 -4.33 1.69
N PHE A 157 -11.13 -5.12 2.57
CA PHE A 157 -10.69 -5.25 3.97
C PHE A 157 -9.30 -5.88 4.05
N LYS A 158 -9.03 -6.94 3.32
CA LYS A 158 -7.71 -7.60 3.30
C LYS A 158 -6.58 -6.66 2.87
N ILE A 159 -6.82 -5.80 1.87
CA ILE A 159 -5.88 -4.75 1.47
C ILE A 159 -5.76 -3.70 2.57
N TRP A 160 -6.90 -3.28 3.14
CA TRP A 160 -6.94 -2.28 4.19
C TRP A 160 -6.17 -2.71 5.43
N ASP A 161 -6.35 -3.93 5.90
CA ASP A 161 -5.70 -4.47 7.09
C ASP A 161 -4.17 -4.48 6.97
N LYS A 162 -3.65 -4.69 5.74
CA LYS A 162 -2.20 -4.61 5.49
C LYS A 162 -1.61 -3.20 5.60
N ILE A 163 -2.41 -2.17 5.34
CA ILE A 163 -1.91 -0.78 5.28
C ILE A 163 -2.37 0.06 6.47
N SER A 164 -3.49 -0.29 7.12
CA SER A 164 -4.11 0.56 8.16
C SER A 164 -3.23 0.74 9.39
N VAL A 165 -2.55 -0.31 9.83
CA VAL A 165 -1.75 -0.27 11.08
C VAL A 165 -0.58 0.69 10.95
N SER A 166 0.17 0.65 9.86
CA SER A 166 1.28 1.58 9.61
C SER A 166 0.77 3.02 9.52
N GLN A 167 -0.41 3.22 8.97
CA GLN A 167 -1.06 4.52 8.90
C GLN A 167 -1.55 5.01 10.27
N GLU A 168 -2.10 4.12 11.11
CA GLU A 168 -2.52 4.47 12.47
C GLU A 168 -1.35 4.89 13.36
N LEU A 169 -0.21 4.25 13.18
CA LEU A 169 1.03 4.55 13.90
C LEU A 169 1.80 5.73 13.30
N ASN A 170 1.37 6.21 12.13
CA ASN A 170 2.07 7.24 11.35
C ASN A 170 3.55 6.90 11.09
N ILE A 171 3.82 5.62 10.82
CA ILE A 171 5.13 5.12 10.46
C ILE A 171 5.10 4.50 9.06
N PRO A 172 6.19 4.60 8.29
CA PRO A 172 6.27 3.95 6.99
C PRO A 172 6.05 2.44 7.10
N PRO A 173 5.34 1.81 6.15
CA PRO A 173 5.05 0.37 6.20
C PRO A 173 6.30 -0.51 6.34
N TYR A 174 7.44 -0.14 5.74
CA TYR A 174 8.67 -0.91 5.85
C TYR A 174 9.24 -0.91 7.28
N LEU A 175 9.09 0.18 8.03
CA LEU A 175 9.51 0.23 9.45
C LEU A 175 8.57 -0.61 10.31
N TYR A 176 7.27 -0.60 10.01
CA TYR A 176 6.31 -1.46 10.68
C TYR A 176 6.62 -2.95 10.42
N ASN A 177 6.91 -3.31 9.18
CA ASN A 177 7.30 -4.68 8.84
C ASN A 177 8.58 -5.09 9.55
N LEU A 178 9.61 -4.23 9.55
CA LEU A 178 10.86 -4.47 10.28
C LEU A 178 10.60 -4.68 11.78
N TYR A 179 9.74 -3.88 12.37
CA TYR A 179 9.34 -4.04 13.77
C TYR A 179 8.69 -5.41 14.01
N GLN A 180 7.74 -5.83 13.16
CA GLN A 180 7.07 -7.12 13.31
C GLN A 180 8.02 -8.31 13.07
N GLU A 181 8.82 -8.26 12.02
CA GLU A 181 9.67 -9.37 11.60
C GLU A 181 10.92 -9.55 12.47
N VAL A 182 11.39 -8.47 13.08
CA VAL A 182 12.64 -8.48 13.84
C VAL A 182 12.41 -8.26 15.33
N VAL A 183 11.77 -7.15 15.72
CA VAL A 183 11.67 -6.78 17.13
C VAL A 183 10.65 -7.67 17.86
N VAL A 184 9.45 -7.82 17.29
CA VAL A 184 8.40 -8.68 17.88
C VAL A 184 8.84 -10.14 17.86
N ALA A 185 9.43 -10.61 16.76
CA ALA A 185 9.94 -11.97 16.67
C ALA A 185 11.07 -12.25 17.68
N ALA A 186 12.03 -11.32 17.85
CA ALA A 186 13.07 -11.44 18.87
C ALA A 186 12.49 -11.48 20.30
N TRP A 187 11.45 -10.70 20.56
CA TRP A 187 10.75 -10.71 21.83
C TRP A 187 10.02 -12.03 22.07
N GLN A 188 9.34 -12.57 21.06
CA GLN A 188 8.68 -13.87 21.13
C GLN A 188 9.67 -14.99 21.40
N ASP A 189 10.77 -15.05 20.66
CA ASP A 189 11.82 -16.07 20.87
C ASP A 189 12.34 -16.05 22.31
N LYS A 190 12.51 -14.87 22.90
CA LYS A 190 13.04 -14.71 24.26
C LYS A 190 12.04 -15.06 25.35
N ASN A 191 10.73 -14.94 25.07
CA ASN A 191 9.65 -15.19 26.01
C ASN A 191 8.94 -16.55 25.79
N GLN A 192 9.39 -17.37 24.84
CA GLN A 192 8.88 -18.75 24.62
C GLN A 192 9.59 -19.81 25.48
N VAL A 193 10.45 -19.43 26.44
CA VAL A 193 11.10 -20.36 27.35
C VAL A 193 10.07 -20.98 28.31
N PRO A 194 10.07 -22.34 28.55
CA PRO A 194 8.98 -23.07 29.16
C PRO A 194 8.66 -22.79 30.64
N GLU A 195 9.40 -21.96 31.32
CA GLU A 195 9.08 -21.50 32.68
C GLU A 195 9.22 -19.98 32.77
N PRO A 196 8.13 -19.21 32.49
CA PRO A 196 8.14 -17.81 32.90
C PRO A 196 8.06 -17.77 34.43
N ILE A 197 9.08 -17.23 35.07
CA ILE A 197 8.92 -16.70 36.43
C ILE A 197 7.76 -15.71 36.35
N VAL A 198 6.67 -16.06 36.97
CA VAL A 198 5.37 -15.37 36.91
C VAL A 198 5.61 -13.86 37.08
N GLY A 199 5.38 -13.07 36.06
CA GLY A 199 5.27 -11.61 36.14
C GLY A 199 6.40 -10.78 35.51
N LEU A 200 7.46 -11.35 34.92
CA LEU A 200 8.54 -10.59 34.30
C LEU A 200 8.67 -10.91 32.81
N SER A 201 8.12 -10.05 31.95
CA SER A 201 8.49 -10.09 30.53
C SER A 201 9.94 -9.62 30.36
N VAL A 202 10.77 -10.45 29.75
CA VAL A 202 12.17 -10.10 29.46
C VAL A 202 12.22 -9.15 28.26
N GLY A 203 12.73 -7.94 28.47
CA GLY A 203 12.90 -6.97 27.39
C GLY A 203 13.90 -7.44 26.33
N VAL A 204 13.72 -6.95 25.10
CA VAL A 204 14.63 -7.24 23.98
C VAL A 204 15.78 -6.24 23.99
N THR A 205 17.00 -6.73 23.92
CA THR A 205 18.21 -5.90 23.84
C THR A 205 18.56 -5.56 22.39
N ARG A 206 19.41 -4.55 22.19
CA ARG A 206 19.93 -4.24 20.84
C ARG A 206 20.63 -5.43 20.18
N GLN A 207 21.31 -6.25 20.95
CA GLN A 207 21.98 -7.46 20.45
C GLN A 207 20.97 -8.49 19.93
N ASP A 208 19.89 -8.73 20.67
CA ASP A 208 18.81 -9.64 20.25
C ASP A 208 18.22 -9.19 18.91
N ILE A 209 17.96 -7.89 18.78
CA ILE A 209 17.44 -7.28 17.55
C ILE A 209 18.42 -7.46 16.39
N GLN A 210 19.70 -7.17 16.59
CA GLN A 210 20.73 -7.34 15.56
C GLN A 210 20.84 -8.80 15.12
N GLN A 211 20.84 -9.72 16.08
CA GLN A 211 20.94 -11.15 15.81
C GLN A 211 19.72 -11.65 15.01
N LYS A 212 18.53 -11.22 15.42
CA LYS A 212 17.30 -11.55 14.69
C LYS A 212 17.27 -10.94 13.30
N HIS A 213 17.74 -9.71 13.15
CA HIS A 213 17.81 -9.04 11.83
C HIS A 213 18.77 -9.80 10.88
N ILE A 214 19.91 -10.29 11.38
CA ILE A 214 20.83 -11.13 10.58
C ILE A 214 20.13 -12.43 10.17
N GLN A 215 19.39 -13.06 11.08
CA GLN A 215 18.65 -14.30 10.77
C GLN A 215 17.60 -14.10 9.68
N VAL A 216 16.83 -13.01 9.74
CA VAL A 216 15.73 -12.74 8.82
C VAL A 216 16.23 -12.17 7.49
N HIS A 217 17.17 -11.24 7.52
CA HIS A 217 17.58 -10.46 6.34
C HIS A 217 18.98 -10.77 5.84
N GLY A 218 19.74 -11.65 6.52
CA GLY A 218 21.09 -12.08 6.12
C GLY A 218 22.18 -11.01 6.28
N ARG A 219 21.88 -9.88 6.95
CA ARG A 219 22.81 -8.76 7.16
C ARG A 219 22.55 -8.06 8.50
N PRO A 220 23.53 -7.38 9.10
CA PRO A 220 23.30 -6.56 10.28
C PRO A 220 22.35 -5.39 10.00
N LEU A 221 21.75 -4.87 11.06
CA LEU A 221 20.99 -3.62 11.02
C LEU A 221 21.99 -2.46 11.05
N ASP A 222 21.95 -1.59 10.05
CA ASP A 222 22.78 -0.39 9.97
C ASP A 222 22.31 0.71 10.93
#